data_82cb4a7565a51b01d7fcbeda7b97c028
#
_entry.id   82cb4a7565a51b01d7fcbeda7b97c028
#
_cell.length_a   1.000
_cell.length_b   1.000
_cell.length_c   1.000
_cell.angle_alpha   90.00
_cell.angle_beta   90.00
_cell.angle_gamma   90.00
#
_symmetry.space_group_name_H-M   'P 1'
#
loop_
_entity.id
_entity.type
_entity.pdbx_description
1 polymer ?
#
loop_
_entity_poly.entity_id
_entity_poly.type
_entity_poly.pdbx_seq_one_letter_code
_entity_poly.pdbx_strand_id
1 'polypeptide(L)'
;MKGIAQVVCVLALALPAAAGAHVASSCEEAKRINGWCESANTGYMAGLEVRSRFLYEVLDAHGHDIIPGEVKCETCRKALQEDGYCPIHKMGFVHGEAFLSPLTYHLARARPIDPATLTCRTCRKNARGIGWCDKDHVGIAGSFALDDRREFDELAKAYTILLAAVDMSRKCETCAGAIITDGYCAVHRVKYDGGRPVSGTPP
;
A
#
# COMPACT_ATOMS: atom_id res chain seq x y z
N MET A 1 28.87 -29.74 15.62
CA MET A 1 27.55 -29.55 15.03
C MET A 1 26.76 -28.68 16.00
N LYS A 2 26.66 -27.35 15.75
CA LYS A 2 25.90 -26.41 16.60
C LYS A 2 24.67 -26.02 15.82
N GLY A 3 23.50 -26.48 16.30
CA GLY A 3 22.20 -26.16 15.72
C GLY A 3 21.88 -24.69 15.95
N ILE A 4 21.66 -23.97 14.86
CA ILE A 4 21.14 -22.60 14.88
C ILE A 4 19.64 -22.71 15.09
N ALA A 5 19.19 -22.39 16.30
CA ALA A 5 17.78 -22.23 16.60
C ALA A 5 17.28 -20.97 15.87
N GLN A 6 16.50 -21.15 14.80
CA GLN A 6 15.73 -20.07 14.19
C GLN A 6 14.64 -19.66 15.17
N VAL A 7 14.84 -18.50 15.82
CA VAL A 7 13.80 -17.84 16.59
C VAL A 7 12.85 -17.22 15.56
N VAL A 8 11.78 -17.92 15.25
CA VAL A 8 10.62 -17.35 14.55
C VAL A 8 9.94 -16.41 15.52
N CYS A 9 10.23 -15.12 15.40
CA CYS A 9 9.51 -14.08 16.14
C CYS A 9 8.13 -13.92 15.46
N VAL A 10 7.15 -14.72 15.91
CA VAL A 10 5.74 -14.48 15.60
C VAL A 10 5.37 -13.21 16.38
N LEU A 11 5.39 -12.09 15.69
CA LEU A 11 4.74 -10.88 16.19
C LEU A 11 3.24 -11.18 16.20
N ALA A 12 2.73 -11.59 17.36
CA ALA A 12 1.30 -11.48 17.63
C ALA A 12 0.99 -9.98 17.68
N LEU A 13 0.64 -9.42 16.53
CA LEU A 13 0.00 -8.10 16.44
C LEU A 13 -1.34 -8.24 17.15
N ALA A 14 -1.36 -7.88 18.45
CA ALA A 14 -2.60 -7.46 19.08
C ALA A 14 -3.05 -6.25 18.25
N LEU A 15 -4.07 -6.46 17.42
CA LEU A 15 -4.73 -5.38 16.69
C LEU A 15 -5.24 -4.40 17.74
N PRO A 16 -4.67 -3.18 17.88
CA PRO A 16 -5.33 -2.15 18.62
C PRO A 16 -6.63 -1.84 17.86
N ALA A 17 -7.68 -1.67 18.64
CA ALA A 17 -8.97 -1.25 18.14
C ALA A 17 -8.79 -0.06 17.21
N ALA A 18 -9.19 -0.26 15.94
CA ALA A 18 -9.48 0.74 14.94
C ALA A 18 -8.69 2.06 15.10
N ALA A 19 -7.48 2.14 14.56
CA ALA A 19 -7.02 3.37 13.96
C ALA A 19 -8.15 3.77 12.99
N GLY A 20 -8.84 4.89 13.28
CA GLY A 20 -10.09 5.21 12.62
C GLY A 20 -9.88 5.24 11.11
N ALA A 21 -10.41 4.26 10.41
CA ALA A 21 -10.56 4.35 8.96
C ALA A 21 -11.18 5.73 8.73
N HIS A 22 -10.50 6.63 8.03
CA HIS A 22 -11.06 7.93 7.68
C HIS A 22 -12.30 7.66 6.84
N VAL A 23 -13.44 7.59 7.53
CA VAL A 23 -14.75 7.45 6.90
C VAL A 23 -14.99 8.79 6.24
N ALA A 24 -14.84 8.80 4.93
CA ALA A 24 -15.02 9.99 4.15
C ALA A 24 -16.50 10.40 4.21
N SER A 25 -16.78 11.69 4.30
CA SER A 25 -18.13 12.26 4.33
C SER A 25 -18.89 12.04 2.99
N SER A 26 -18.14 11.78 1.90
CA SER A 26 -18.66 11.49 0.56
C SER A 26 -17.73 10.59 -0.22
N CYS A 27 -18.25 9.95 -1.29
CA CYS A 27 -17.39 9.15 -2.19
C CYS A 27 -16.38 10.01 -2.95
N GLU A 28 -16.66 11.26 -3.22
CA GLU A 28 -15.68 12.16 -3.86
C GLU A 28 -14.53 12.50 -2.91
N GLU A 29 -14.81 12.68 -1.63
CA GLU A 29 -13.77 12.81 -0.62
C GLU A 29 -12.97 11.52 -0.48
N ALA A 30 -13.63 10.36 -0.41
CA ALA A 30 -12.97 9.06 -0.35
C ALA A 30 -11.97 8.86 -1.50
N LYS A 31 -12.33 9.24 -2.73
CA LYS A 31 -11.43 9.19 -3.89
C LYS A 31 -10.20 10.09 -3.70
N ARG A 32 -10.40 11.26 -3.11
CA ARG A 32 -9.34 12.25 -2.93
C ARG A 32 -8.30 11.85 -1.89
N ILE A 33 -8.74 11.15 -0.82
CA ILE A 33 -7.88 10.82 0.33
C ILE A 33 -7.53 9.33 0.44
N ASN A 34 -7.78 8.51 -0.59
CA ASN A 34 -7.69 7.05 -0.51
C ASN A 34 -8.59 6.45 0.59
N GLY A 35 -9.77 7.02 0.79
CA GLY A 35 -10.69 6.69 1.86
C GLY A 35 -11.70 5.59 1.49
N TRP A 36 -12.53 5.23 2.47
CA TRP A 36 -13.67 4.35 2.30
C TRP A 36 -14.96 5.16 2.20
N CYS A 37 -15.76 4.88 1.17
CA CYS A 37 -17.10 5.43 1.01
C CYS A 37 -18.15 4.44 1.52
N GLU A 38 -18.76 4.73 2.68
CA GLU A 38 -19.76 3.83 3.29
C GLU A 38 -21.01 3.70 2.43
N SER A 39 -21.49 4.78 1.81
CA SER A 39 -22.71 4.76 1.00
C SER A 39 -22.58 3.88 -0.25
N ALA A 40 -21.38 3.76 -0.83
CA ALA A 40 -21.10 2.89 -1.96
C ALA A 40 -20.47 1.55 -1.55
N ASN A 41 -20.17 1.35 -0.26
CA ASN A 41 -19.43 0.20 0.25
C ASN A 41 -18.17 -0.09 -0.58
N THR A 42 -17.36 0.95 -0.81
CA THR A 42 -16.22 0.91 -1.71
C THR A 42 -15.08 1.78 -1.17
N GLY A 43 -13.89 1.21 -1.09
CA GLY A 43 -12.66 1.95 -0.85
C GLY A 43 -12.06 2.47 -2.16
N TYR A 44 -11.25 3.50 -2.04
CA TYR A 44 -10.46 4.03 -3.15
C TYR A 44 -8.98 3.98 -2.80
N MET A 45 -8.15 3.64 -3.78
CA MET A 45 -6.71 3.62 -3.63
C MET A 45 -6.06 4.08 -4.94
N ALA A 46 -5.39 5.23 -4.93
CA ALA A 46 -4.79 5.84 -6.12
C ALA A 46 -5.75 5.89 -7.33
N GLY A 47 -7.02 6.25 -7.09
CA GLY A 47 -8.08 6.33 -8.09
C GLY A 47 -8.73 5.01 -8.48
N LEU A 48 -8.26 3.87 -7.96
CA LEU A 48 -8.85 2.54 -8.19
C LEU A 48 -9.92 2.23 -7.14
N GLU A 49 -11.04 1.65 -7.56
CA GLU A 49 -12.08 1.13 -6.67
C GLU A 49 -11.66 -0.22 -6.06
N VAL A 50 -11.73 -0.31 -4.74
CA VAL A 50 -11.47 -1.52 -3.95
C VAL A 50 -12.76 -1.91 -3.23
N ARG A 51 -13.50 -2.88 -3.77
CA ARG A 51 -14.81 -3.29 -3.23
C ARG A 51 -14.71 -4.27 -2.06
N SER A 52 -13.59 -4.95 -1.89
CA SER A 52 -13.34 -5.80 -0.72
C SER A 52 -12.90 -4.94 0.46
N ARG A 53 -13.70 -4.92 1.52
CA ARG A 53 -13.35 -4.24 2.78
C ARG A 53 -12.07 -4.83 3.37
N PHE A 54 -11.96 -6.16 3.38
CA PHE A 54 -10.78 -6.84 3.86
C PHE A 54 -9.50 -6.39 3.10
N LEU A 55 -9.55 -6.38 1.76
CA LEU A 55 -8.40 -5.94 0.96
C LEU A 55 -8.05 -4.47 1.24
N TYR A 56 -9.07 -3.60 1.37
CA TYR A 56 -8.86 -2.19 1.68
C TYR A 56 -8.16 -2.00 3.04
N GLU A 57 -8.57 -2.76 4.06
CA GLU A 57 -7.94 -2.72 5.39
C GLU A 57 -6.49 -3.26 5.36
N VAL A 58 -6.22 -4.33 4.59
CA VAL A 58 -4.86 -4.86 4.40
C VAL A 58 -3.94 -3.85 3.70
N LEU A 59 -4.48 -3.00 2.82
CA LEU A 59 -3.68 -1.96 2.14
C LEU A 59 -3.18 -0.87 3.08
N ASP A 60 -3.87 -0.67 4.20
CA ASP A 60 -3.45 0.28 5.24
C ASP A 60 -3.10 1.67 4.69
N ALA A 61 -4.12 2.34 4.15
CA ALA A 61 -3.96 3.58 3.40
C ALA A 61 -3.37 4.74 4.21
N HIS A 62 -3.52 4.71 5.54
CA HIS A 62 -3.19 5.82 6.43
C HIS A 62 -2.00 5.55 7.35
N GLY A 63 -1.41 4.36 7.24
CA GLY A 63 -0.29 3.96 8.08
C GLY A 63 -0.68 3.60 9.52
N HIS A 64 0.31 3.19 10.28
CA HIS A 64 0.18 2.83 11.69
C HIS A 64 1.10 3.70 12.55
N ASP A 65 0.58 4.16 13.67
CA ASP A 65 1.39 4.82 14.69
C ASP A 65 2.52 3.89 15.16
N ILE A 66 3.71 4.44 15.29
CA ILE A 66 4.89 3.72 15.76
C ILE A 66 5.35 4.31 17.10
N ILE A 67 5.67 3.42 18.04
CA ILE A 67 6.40 3.79 19.25
C ILE A 67 7.91 3.61 18.95
N PRO A 68 8.67 4.70 18.71
CA PRO A 68 10.06 4.59 18.26
C PRO A 68 10.96 3.75 19.16
N GLY A 69 10.72 3.78 20.48
CA GLY A 69 11.47 3.00 21.48
C GLY A 69 11.27 1.48 21.39
N GLU A 70 10.22 1.02 20.73
CA GLU A 70 9.93 -0.41 20.54
C GLU A 70 10.49 -0.98 19.24
N VAL A 71 10.99 -0.13 18.33
CA VAL A 71 11.57 -0.55 17.05
C VAL A 71 12.94 -1.17 17.28
N LYS A 72 13.01 -2.51 17.25
CA LYS A 72 14.25 -3.27 17.50
C LYS A 72 15.20 -3.34 16.29
N CYS A 73 14.66 -3.36 15.09
CA CYS A 73 15.46 -3.44 13.86
C CYS A 73 16.19 -2.11 13.61
N GLU A 74 17.50 -2.15 13.44
CA GLU A 74 18.33 -0.98 13.16
C GLU A 74 17.95 -0.31 11.83
N THR A 75 17.72 -1.11 10.79
CA THR A 75 17.27 -0.60 9.48
C THR A 75 15.91 0.09 9.57
N CYS A 76 14.97 -0.44 10.37
CA CYS A 76 13.69 0.24 10.62
C CYS A 76 13.89 1.54 11.38
N ARG A 77 14.76 1.58 12.40
CA ARG A 77 15.05 2.83 13.15
C ARG A 77 15.62 3.91 12.25
N LYS A 78 16.56 3.53 11.37
CA LYS A 78 17.11 4.46 10.38
C LYS A 78 16.01 4.94 9.41
N ALA A 79 15.24 4.01 8.86
CA ALA A 79 14.14 4.34 7.95
C ALA A 79 13.09 5.25 8.60
N LEU A 80 12.76 5.03 9.88
CA LEU A 80 11.84 5.88 10.63
C LEU A 80 12.35 7.32 10.80
N GLN A 81 13.67 7.52 10.93
CA GLN A 81 14.27 8.85 11.05
C GLN A 81 14.35 9.61 9.73
N GLU A 82 14.40 8.90 8.62
CA GLU A 82 14.69 9.46 7.27
C GLU A 82 13.47 9.41 6.33
N ASP A 83 12.27 9.10 6.84
CA ASP A 83 11.07 8.81 6.01
C ASP A 83 11.37 7.78 4.92
N GLY A 84 12.07 6.71 5.31
CA GLY A 84 12.67 5.72 4.41
C GLY A 84 11.92 4.39 4.38
N TYR A 85 12.57 3.39 3.74
CA TYR A 85 12.05 2.04 3.59
C TYR A 85 12.99 1.00 4.18
N CYS A 86 12.44 0.05 4.96
CA CYS A 86 13.17 -1.09 5.47
C CYS A 86 12.97 -2.31 4.56
N PRO A 87 13.98 -2.74 3.79
CA PRO A 87 13.84 -3.89 2.89
C PRO A 87 13.76 -5.23 3.63
N ILE A 88 14.24 -5.28 4.89
CA ILE A 88 14.20 -6.49 5.71
C ILE A 88 12.76 -6.83 6.11
N HIS A 89 12.00 -5.80 6.56
CA HIS A 89 10.62 -5.95 7.00
C HIS A 89 9.61 -5.55 5.92
N LYS A 90 10.08 -5.10 4.74
CA LYS A 90 9.25 -4.62 3.63
C LYS A 90 8.26 -3.54 4.09
N MET A 91 8.74 -2.60 4.90
CA MET A 91 7.93 -1.57 5.56
C MET A 91 8.50 -0.19 5.27
N GLY A 92 7.64 0.74 4.87
CA GLY A 92 7.98 2.15 4.69
C GLY A 92 7.61 2.97 5.93
N PHE A 93 8.29 4.10 6.12
CA PHE A 93 8.02 5.05 7.19
C PHE A 93 7.90 6.44 6.59
N VAL A 94 6.85 7.18 6.97
CA VAL A 94 6.61 8.55 6.52
C VAL A 94 6.02 9.32 7.69
N HIS A 95 6.66 10.43 8.09
CA HIS A 95 6.22 11.30 9.18
C HIS A 95 5.95 10.57 10.51
N GLY A 96 6.69 9.50 10.79
CA GLY A 96 6.54 8.71 12.03
C GLY A 96 5.52 7.58 11.96
N GLU A 97 4.79 7.43 10.86
CA GLU A 97 3.84 6.35 10.60
C GLU A 97 4.48 5.23 9.78
N ALA A 98 4.09 3.99 10.03
CA ALA A 98 4.54 2.81 9.27
C ALA A 98 3.51 2.39 8.23
N PHE A 99 3.98 2.07 7.04
CA PHE A 99 3.18 1.59 5.91
C PHE A 99 3.64 0.18 5.54
N LEU A 100 2.72 -0.79 5.61
CA LEU A 100 3.01 -2.21 5.36
C LEU A 100 3.03 -2.57 3.87
N SER A 101 2.59 -1.66 3.02
CA SER A 101 2.57 -1.84 1.57
C SER A 101 3.49 -0.83 0.88
N PRO A 102 4.33 -1.24 -0.08
CA PRO A 102 5.09 -0.30 -0.91
C PRO A 102 4.20 0.74 -1.60
N LEU A 103 2.98 0.34 -2.00
CA LEU A 103 2.02 1.25 -2.63
C LEU A 103 1.66 2.41 -1.70
N THR A 104 1.21 2.11 -0.48
CA THR A 104 0.76 3.12 0.49
C THR A 104 1.92 3.97 1.00
N TYR A 105 3.11 3.38 1.15
CA TYR A 105 4.34 4.12 1.42
C TYR A 105 4.63 5.19 0.35
N HIS A 106 4.61 4.83 -0.94
CA HIS A 106 4.86 5.80 -2.02
C HIS A 106 3.73 6.83 -2.14
N LEU A 107 2.47 6.44 -1.88
CA LEU A 107 1.35 7.37 -1.87
C LEU A 107 1.43 8.36 -0.71
N ALA A 108 1.89 7.94 0.47
CA ALA A 108 2.10 8.83 1.62
C ALA A 108 3.18 9.91 1.35
N ARG A 109 4.15 9.61 0.49
CA ARG A 109 5.19 10.55 0.05
C ARG A 109 4.75 11.43 -1.12
N ALA A 110 3.67 11.05 -1.80
CA ALA A 110 3.17 11.77 -2.95
C ALA A 110 2.45 13.07 -2.53
N ARG A 111 2.57 14.09 -3.34
CA ARG A 111 1.88 15.36 -3.15
C ARG A 111 0.40 15.21 -3.55
N PRO A 112 -0.56 15.60 -2.70
CA PRO A 112 -1.97 15.61 -3.09
C PRO A 112 -2.22 16.65 -4.18
N ILE A 113 -3.08 16.30 -5.14
CA ILE A 113 -3.52 17.17 -6.23
C ILE A 113 -5.04 17.11 -6.37
N ASP A 114 -5.61 18.19 -6.90
CA ASP A 114 -7.00 18.17 -7.35
C ASP A 114 -7.04 17.86 -8.86
N PRO A 115 -7.54 16.67 -9.26
CA PRO A 115 -7.65 16.30 -10.68
C PRO A 115 -8.45 17.29 -11.52
N ALA A 116 -9.40 18.04 -10.92
CA ALA A 116 -10.22 19.03 -11.63
C ALA A 116 -9.43 20.25 -12.08
N THR A 117 -8.33 20.57 -11.39
CA THR A 117 -7.48 21.73 -11.72
C THR A 117 -6.43 21.45 -12.81
N LEU A 118 -6.26 20.17 -13.20
CA LEU A 118 -5.27 19.78 -14.20
C LEU A 118 -5.62 20.32 -15.59
N THR A 119 -4.74 21.08 -16.19
CA THR A 119 -4.90 21.64 -17.54
C THR A 119 -4.35 20.71 -18.62
N CYS A 120 -3.27 19.99 -18.33
CA CYS A 120 -2.64 19.05 -19.26
C CYS A 120 -3.55 17.82 -19.54
N ARG A 121 -3.77 17.54 -20.84
CA ARG A 121 -4.60 16.40 -21.26
C ARG A 121 -4.06 15.05 -20.76
N THR A 122 -2.72 14.87 -20.81
CA THR A 122 -2.05 13.65 -20.33
C THR A 122 -2.23 13.49 -18.83
N CYS A 123 -2.01 14.57 -18.05
CA CYS A 123 -2.20 14.54 -16.60
C CYS A 123 -3.65 14.22 -16.21
N ARG A 124 -4.65 14.82 -16.88
CA ARG A 124 -6.07 14.47 -16.66
C ARG A 124 -6.40 13.02 -16.99
N LYS A 125 -5.77 12.44 -18.03
CA LYS A 125 -5.92 11.02 -18.34
C LYS A 125 -5.31 10.16 -17.23
N ASN A 126 -4.11 10.50 -16.78
CA ASN A 126 -3.39 9.75 -15.75
C ASN A 126 -4.09 9.81 -14.38
N ALA A 127 -4.77 10.90 -14.06
CA ALA A 127 -5.55 11.05 -12.82
C ALA A 127 -6.76 10.10 -12.71
N ARG A 128 -7.13 9.40 -13.79
CA ARG A 128 -8.15 8.34 -13.78
C ARG A 128 -7.58 6.94 -13.49
N GLY A 129 -6.31 6.88 -13.18
CA GLY A 129 -5.55 5.66 -12.89
C GLY A 129 -4.12 6.02 -12.51
N ILE A 130 -3.14 5.57 -13.28
CA ILE A 130 -1.72 5.88 -13.06
C ILE A 130 -1.01 6.17 -14.37
N GLY A 131 -0.06 7.11 -14.38
CA GLY A 131 0.78 7.38 -15.55
C GLY A 131 1.77 8.53 -15.34
N TRP A 132 2.85 8.49 -16.10
CA TRP A 132 3.85 9.57 -16.16
C TRP A 132 3.50 10.56 -17.28
N CYS A 133 3.69 11.85 -17.02
CA CYS A 133 3.57 12.91 -18.01
C CYS A 133 4.95 13.45 -18.36
N ASP A 134 5.49 13.11 -19.54
CA ASP A 134 6.80 13.60 -19.97
C ASP A 134 6.83 15.11 -20.23
N LYS A 135 5.67 15.71 -20.55
CA LYS A 135 5.56 17.15 -20.78
C LYS A 135 5.72 17.95 -19.50
N ASP A 136 5.05 17.50 -18.42
CA ASP A 136 5.03 18.23 -17.15
C ASP A 136 6.01 17.61 -16.14
N HIS A 137 6.75 16.56 -16.54
CA HIS A 137 7.72 15.82 -15.73
C HIS A 137 7.15 15.36 -14.37
N VAL A 138 5.94 14.79 -14.39
CA VAL A 138 5.23 14.38 -13.18
C VAL A 138 4.55 13.03 -13.37
N GLY A 139 4.65 12.18 -12.37
CA GLY A 139 3.85 10.97 -12.23
C GLY A 139 2.55 11.27 -11.50
N ILE A 140 1.43 10.73 -11.98
CA ILE A 140 0.12 10.92 -11.36
C ILE A 140 -0.50 9.55 -11.10
N ALA A 141 -1.05 9.39 -9.89
CA ALA A 141 -1.82 8.23 -9.47
C ALA A 141 -3.07 8.71 -8.73
N GLY A 142 -4.22 8.72 -9.42
CA GLY A 142 -5.45 9.29 -8.88
C GLY A 142 -5.30 10.77 -8.51
N SER A 143 -5.48 11.09 -7.24
CA SER A 143 -5.33 12.44 -6.67
C SER A 143 -3.94 12.69 -6.07
N PHE A 144 -2.91 11.97 -6.51
CA PHE A 144 -1.55 12.07 -5.98
C PHE A 144 -0.54 12.27 -7.12
N ALA A 145 0.50 13.08 -6.86
CA ALA A 145 1.56 13.38 -7.81
C ALA A 145 2.94 13.15 -7.21
N LEU A 146 3.84 12.61 -8.01
CA LEU A 146 5.25 12.39 -7.70
C LEU A 146 6.10 13.08 -8.76
N ASP A 147 7.05 13.90 -8.33
CA ASP A 147 7.93 14.65 -9.23
C ASP A 147 9.22 13.85 -9.54
N ASP A 148 9.57 12.84 -8.73
CA ASP A 148 10.69 11.94 -8.98
C ASP A 148 10.25 10.73 -9.83
N ARG A 149 10.91 10.52 -10.98
CA ARG A 149 10.60 9.44 -11.90
C ARG A 149 10.87 8.05 -11.32
N ARG A 150 11.93 7.88 -10.55
CA ARG A 150 12.27 6.57 -9.96
C ARG A 150 11.23 6.18 -8.91
N GLU A 151 10.85 7.13 -8.07
CA GLU A 151 9.82 6.91 -7.06
C GLU A 151 8.48 6.59 -7.71
N PHE A 152 8.12 7.29 -8.80
CA PHE A 152 6.93 6.97 -9.57
C PHE A 152 7.00 5.57 -10.21
N ASP A 153 8.15 5.13 -10.74
CA ASP A 153 8.28 3.80 -11.34
C ASP A 153 8.10 2.69 -10.27
N GLU A 154 8.55 2.90 -9.02
CA GLU A 154 8.29 1.97 -7.92
C GLU A 154 6.80 1.98 -7.52
N LEU A 155 6.16 3.15 -7.44
CA LEU A 155 4.72 3.26 -7.23
C LEU A 155 3.94 2.52 -8.33
N ALA A 156 4.34 2.64 -9.60
CA ALA A 156 3.68 2.00 -10.73
C ALA A 156 3.78 0.47 -10.68
N LYS A 157 4.91 -0.07 -10.21
CA LYS A 157 5.07 -1.52 -9.94
C LYS A 157 4.11 -1.97 -8.84
N ALA A 158 4.08 -1.25 -7.71
CA ALA A 158 3.18 -1.55 -6.60
C ALA A 158 1.70 -1.43 -7.00
N TYR A 159 1.35 -0.47 -7.86
CA TYR A 159 0.01 -0.33 -8.41
C TYR A 159 -0.40 -1.53 -9.29
N THR A 160 0.54 -2.10 -10.04
CA THR A 160 0.28 -3.33 -10.81
C THR A 160 -0.04 -4.51 -9.89
N ILE A 161 0.62 -4.60 -8.73
CA ILE A 161 0.31 -5.61 -7.71
C ILE A 161 -1.09 -5.37 -7.13
N LEU A 162 -1.46 -4.12 -6.86
CA LEU A 162 -2.81 -3.76 -6.43
C LEU A 162 -3.89 -4.20 -7.43
N LEU A 163 -3.68 -3.96 -8.73
CA LEU A 163 -4.63 -4.40 -9.76
C LEU A 163 -4.84 -5.91 -9.72
N ALA A 164 -3.77 -6.69 -9.59
CA ALA A 164 -3.85 -8.14 -9.45
C ALA A 164 -4.60 -8.57 -8.19
N ALA A 165 -4.36 -7.89 -7.06
CA ALA A 165 -5.04 -8.16 -5.80
C ALA A 165 -6.54 -7.82 -5.88
N VAL A 166 -6.92 -6.70 -6.50
CA VAL A 166 -8.33 -6.31 -6.70
C VAL A 166 -9.07 -7.32 -7.59
N ASP A 167 -8.44 -7.83 -8.65
CA ASP A 167 -9.04 -8.91 -9.44
C ASP A 167 -9.17 -10.21 -8.63
N MET A 168 -8.13 -10.55 -7.87
CA MET A 168 -8.12 -11.75 -7.02
C MET A 168 -9.13 -11.68 -5.89
N SER A 169 -9.44 -10.50 -5.34
CA SER A 169 -10.38 -10.34 -4.22
C SER A 169 -11.80 -10.84 -4.55
N ARG A 170 -12.17 -10.80 -5.83
CA ARG A 170 -13.44 -11.35 -6.32
C ARG A 170 -13.50 -12.88 -6.27
N LYS A 171 -12.36 -13.55 -6.18
CA LYS A 171 -12.23 -15.02 -6.18
C LYS A 171 -11.86 -15.53 -4.80
N CYS A 172 -10.90 -14.87 -4.14
CA CYS A 172 -10.40 -15.22 -2.81
C CYS A 172 -9.75 -14.00 -2.14
N GLU A 173 -10.39 -13.47 -1.10
CA GLU A 173 -9.87 -12.34 -0.34
C GLU A 173 -8.53 -12.65 0.36
N THR A 174 -8.37 -13.88 0.88
CA THR A 174 -7.09 -14.33 1.49
C THR A 174 -5.94 -14.30 0.48
N CYS A 175 -6.19 -14.73 -0.77
CA CYS A 175 -5.18 -14.62 -1.84
C CYS A 175 -4.89 -13.15 -2.16
N ALA A 176 -5.91 -12.30 -2.21
CA ALA A 176 -5.73 -10.87 -2.48
C ALA A 176 -4.86 -10.20 -1.40
N GLY A 177 -5.14 -10.46 -0.13
CA GLY A 177 -4.29 -10.01 0.97
C GLY A 177 -2.85 -10.55 0.87
N ALA A 178 -2.69 -11.83 0.57
CA ALA A 178 -1.37 -12.44 0.40
C ALA A 178 -0.57 -11.85 -0.77
N ILE A 179 -1.23 -11.42 -1.86
CA ILE A 179 -0.61 -10.73 -2.99
C ILE A 179 -0.02 -9.38 -2.53
N ILE A 180 -0.74 -8.62 -1.71
CA ILE A 180 -0.28 -7.30 -1.23
C ILE A 180 0.85 -7.41 -0.21
N THR A 181 0.80 -8.44 0.65
CA THR A 181 1.72 -8.58 1.79
C THR A 181 2.90 -9.52 1.53
N ASP A 182 3.05 -10.03 0.29
CA ASP A 182 4.00 -11.12 -0.01
C ASP A 182 3.81 -12.33 0.92
N GLY A 183 2.55 -12.61 1.25
CA GLY A 183 2.14 -13.56 2.26
C GLY A 183 1.80 -14.94 1.71
N TYR A 184 1.09 -15.71 2.55
CA TYR A 184 0.64 -17.06 2.23
C TYR A 184 -0.89 -17.15 2.32
N CYS A 185 -1.52 -17.69 1.26
CA CYS A 185 -2.93 -18.00 1.28
C CYS A 185 -3.14 -19.43 1.80
N ALA A 186 -3.65 -19.58 3.03
CA ALA A 186 -3.91 -20.88 3.64
C ALA A 186 -5.02 -21.68 2.91
N VAL A 187 -5.98 -20.98 2.29
CA VAL A 187 -7.09 -21.59 1.55
C VAL A 187 -6.59 -22.33 0.31
N HIS A 188 -5.73 -21.68 -0.48
CA HIS A 188 -5.19 -22.23 -1.73
C HIS A 188 -3.78 -22.81 -1.56
N ARG A 189 -3.17 -22.71 -0.38
CA ARG A 189 -1.80 -23.15 -0.08
C ARG A 189 -0.75 -22.58 -1.03
N VAL A 190 -0.90 -21.29 -1.36
CA VAL A 190 -0.02 -20.57 -2.27
C VAL A 190 0.68 -19.43 -1.53
N LYS A 191 1.99 -19.34 -1.68
CA LYS A 191 2.79 -18.21 -1.26
C LYS A 191 2.90 -17.21 -2.41
N TYR A 192 2.91 -15.92 -2.08
CA TYR A 192 3.14 -14.84 -3.03
C TYR A 192 4.43 -14.10 -2.69
N ASP A 193 5.12 -13.60 -3.73
CA ASP A 193 6.27 -12.71 -3.62
C ASP A 193 6.26 -11.77 -4.83
N GLY A 194 6.37 -10.45 -4.58
CA GLY A 194 6.21 -9.43 -5.61
C GLY A 194 4.88 -9.54 -6.37
N GLY A 195 3.81 -9.93 -5.68
CA GLY A 195 2.46 -10.11 -6.26
C GLY A 195 2.29 -11.36 -7.12
N ARG A 196 3.28 -12.25 -7.21
CA ARG A 196 3.24 -13.46 -8.04
C ARG A 196 3.24 -14.73 -7.18
N PRO A 197 2.51 -15.79 -7.60
CA PRO A 197 2.61 -17.05 -6.90
C PRO A 197 4.02 -17.63 -7.05
N VAL A 198 4.59 -18.08 -5.93
CA VAL A 198 5.89 -18.75 -5.89
C VAL A 198 5.73 -20.18 -5.39
N SER A 199 6.48 -21.12 -6.00
CA SER A 199 6.59 -22.47 -5.49
C SER A 199 7.39 -22.46 -4.21
N GLY A 200 6.74 -22.75 -3.07
CA GLY A 200 7.40 -22.79 -1.77
C GLY A 200 6.60 -23.65 -0.79
N THR A 201 7.33 -24.24 0.14
CA THR A 201 6.71 -24.95 1.28
C THR A 201 5.94 -23.94 2.12
N PRO A 202 4.74 -24.28 2.63
CA PRO A 202 4.04 -23.44 3.61
C PRO A 202 4.95 -23.16 4.81
N PRO A 203 4.81 -21.98 5.43
CA PRO A 203 5.57 -21.62 6.62
C PRO A 203 5.27 -22.55 7.79
#